data_c82dcc26390c05fde3201137e0741713
#
_entry.id   c82dcc26390c05fde3201137e0741713
#
_cell.length_a   1.000
_cell.length_b   1.000
_cell.length_c   1.000
_cell.angle_alpha   90.00
_cell.angle_beta   90.00
_cell.angle_gamma   90.00
#
_symmetry.space_group_name_H-M   'P 1'
#
loop_
_entity.id
_entity.type
_entity.pdbx_description
1 polymer ?
#
loop_
_entity_poly.entity_id
_entity_poly.type
_entity_poly.pdbx_seq_one_letter_code
_entity_poly.pdbx_strand_id
1 'polypeptide(L)'
;MCIRDSNQPVVMVRHSDKSVRVLHNRCPHKGTMVAGEACGNTGKFFRCPYHAWTFKTDGSLLSIPLKKGYENTGLENCEASQGMAAVKDVKNHRGFVFCRLNPEGQSFEDFFGESLSTLDNMVDRSPEGRLEVAGGVLRYMHRCNWKMLVDNQTDTCHPMVAHESSAGTAVKVWEQAPEGTPKPMAVELFAPFISPYEFFENMGIRVWENGHGHTGVSDSIHASYSGVPGYWDAMVSAYGEARAKQILGDVRHN
;
A
#
# COMPACT_ATOMS: atom_id res chain seq x y z
N MET A 1 5.77 0.12 -3.66
CA MET A 1 5.86 1.14 -2.60
C MET A 1 6.79 0.60 -1.53
N CYS A 2 7.89 1.30 -1.23
CA CYS A 2 8.77 0.89 -0.13
C CYS A 2 8.44 1.79 1.07
N ILE A 3 7.64 1.29 2.00
CA ILE A 3 7.47 1.94 3.30
C ILE A 3 8.70 1.57 4.11
N ARG A 4 9.49 2.55 4.47
CA ARG A 4 10.66 2.39 5.34
C ARG A 4 10.29 2.88 6.72
N ASP A 5 9.70 2.00 7.48
CA ASP A 5 9.36 2.22 8.89
C ASP A 5 10.41 1.65 9.85
N SER A 6 11.37 0.90 9.31
CA SER A 6 12.51 0.38 10.06
C SER A 6 13.84 0.73 9.37
N ASN A 7 14.93 0.70 10.14
CA ASN A 7 16.30 0.86 9.63
C ASN A 7 16.86 -0.41 8.97
N GLN A 8 16.01 -1.43 8.77
CA GLN A 8 16.42 -2.69 8.15
C GLN A 8 16.11 -2.65 6.65
N PRO A 9 17.11 -2.54 5.77
CA PRO A 9 16.90 -2.57 4.35
C PRO A 9 16.45 -3.95 3.91
N VAL A 10 15.33 -4.01 3.19
CA VAL A 10 14.80 -5.23 2.56
C VAL A 10 14.66 -5.02 1.06
N VAL A 11 14.72 -6.11 0.31
CA VAL A 11 14.40 -6.14 -1.11
C VAL A 11 13.24 -7.10 -1.34
N MET A 12 12.19 -6.59 -1.97
CA MET A 12 11.07 -7.40 -2.43
C MET A 12 11.33 -7.81 -3.87
N VAL A 13 11.21 -9.10 -4.15
CA VAL A 13 11.51 -9.66 -5.47
C VAL A 13 10.48 -10.69 -5.88
N ARG A 14 10.14 -10.70 -7.17
CA ARG A 14 9.34 -11.77 -7.76
C ARG A 14 10.25 -12.93 -8.13
N HIS A 15 10.02 -14.08 -7.53
CA HIS A 15 10.77 -15.31 -7.83
C HIS A 15 10.28 -15.95 -9.13
N SER A 16 11.02 -16.94 -9.64
CA SER A 16 10.71 -17.65 -10.89
C SER A 16 9.38 -18.40 -10.86
N ASP A 17 8.93 -18.84 -9.70
CA ASP A 17 7.62 -19.45 -9.46
C ASP A 17 6.46 -18.45 -9.37
N LYS A 18 6.74 -17.17 -9.66
CA LYS A 18 5.84 -16.02 -9.54
C LYS A 18 5.48 -15.62 -8.11
N SER A 19 5.98 -16.31 -7.09
CA SER A 19 5.82 -15.87 -5.70
C SER A 19 6.61 -14.58 -5.43
N VAL A 20 6.14 -13.80 -4.45
CA VAL A 20 6.86 -12.64 -3.94
C VAL A 20 7.69 -13.07 -2.73
N ARG A 21 8.97 -12.76 -2.78
CA ARG A 21 9.91 -12.97 -1.68
C ARG A 21 10.37 -11.63 -1.12
N VAL A 22 10.59 -11.59 0.17
CA VAL A 22 11.22 -10.44 0.84
C VAL A 22 12.51 -10.93 1.48
N LEU A 23 13.62 -10.32 1.11
CA LEU A 23 14.94 -10.69 1.60
C LEU A 23 15.55 -9.51 2.35
N HIS A 24 16.31 -9.77 3.41
CA HIS A 24 17.17 -8.73 3.98
C HIS A 24 18.19 -8.30 2.93
N ASN A 25 18.18 -7.03 2.57
CA ASN A 25 19.05 -6.48 1.50
C ASN A 25 20.47 -6.29 2.02
N ARG A 26 21.07 -7.39 2.40
CA ARG A 26 22.41 -7.44 3.01
C ARG A 26 23.15 -8.69 2.57
N CYS A 27 24.32 -8.50 1.98
CA CYS A 27 25.21 -9.61 1.63
C CYS A 27 25.76 -10.26 2.91
N PRO A 28 25.62 -11.59 3.08
CA PRO A 28 26.08 -12.29 4.28
C PRO A 28 27.61 -12.29 4.42
N HIS A 29 28.37 -11.98 3.34
CA HIS A 29 29.83 -11.94 3.38
C HIS A 29 30.36 -10.74 4.22
N LYS A 30 30.04 -9.50 3.84
CA LYS A 30 30.55 -8.29 4.49
C LYS A 30 29.47 -7.21 4.70
N GLY A 31 28.20 -7.59 4.64
CA GLY A 31 27.10 -6.70 4.99
C GLY A 31 26.72 -5.65 3.94
N THR A 32 27.32 -5.68 2.76
CA THR A 32 27.02 -4.73 1.68
C THR A 32 25.57 -4.87 1.20
N MET A 33 24.92 -3.74 0.95
CA MET A 33 23.60 -3.72 0.32
C MET A 33 23.71 -4.27 -1.11
N VAL A 34 22.88 -5.28 -1.42
CA VAL A 34 22.97 -6.02 -2.70
C VAL A 34 22.21 -5.32 -3.81
N ALA A 35 21.02 -4.81 -3.51
CA ALA A 35 20.20 -4.02 -4.43
C ALA A 35 20.21 -2.55 -3.97
N GLY A 36 20.89 -1.68 -4.71
CA GLY A 36 21.06 -0.26 -4.39
C GLY A 36 19.92 0.62 -4.91
N GLU A 37 19.26 0.19 -5.97
CA GLU A 37 18.20 0.96 -6.62
C GLU A 37 16.85 0.77 -5.94
N ALA A 38 15.99 1.78 -6.04
CA ALA A 38 14.65 1.74 -5.46
C ALA A 38 13.73 0.71 -6.14
N CYS A 39 13.94 0.48 -7.42
CA CYS A 39 13.27 -0.54 -8.22
C CYS A 39 14.13 -0.93 -9.41
N GLY A 40 13.90 -2.10 -9.98
CA GLY A 40 14.66 -2.57 -11.12
C GLY A 40 14.33 -4.01 -11.48
N ASN A 41 15.09 -4.55 -12.42
CA ASN A 41 15.00 -5.94 -12.84
C ASN A 41 16.35 -6.62 -12.63
N THR A 42 16.40 -7.57 -11.72
CA THR A 42 17.62 -8.35 -11.43
C THR A 42 17.78 -9.58 -12.33
N GLY A 43 16.79 -9.87 -13.18
CA GLY A 43 16.76 -11.12 -13.95
C GLY A 43 16.58 -12.34 -13.04
N LYS A 44 17.52 -13.28 -13.09
CA LYS A 44 17.43 -14.56 -12.37
C LYS A 44 18.19 -14.59 -11.04
N PHE A 45 19.02 -13.59 -10.75
CA PHE A 45 19.90 -13.59 -9.58
C PHE A 45 20.31 -12.17 -9.17
N PHE A 46 20.68 -12.03 -7.92
CA PHE A 46 21.37 -10.88 -7.38
C PHE A 46 22.87 -11.10 -7.37
N ARG A 47 23.64 -10.05 -7.66
CA ARG A 47 25.09 -10.07 -7.54
C ARG A 47 25.56 -8.94 -6.64
N CYS A 48 26.26 -9.30 -5.57
CA CYS A 48 26.81 -8.31 -4.65
C CYS A 48 27.82 -7.40 -5.36
N PRO A 49 27.70 -6.07 -5.26
CA PRO A 49 28.60 -5.16 -5.95
C PRO A 49 30.00 -5.11 -5.33
N TYR A 50 30.22 -5.71 -4.15
CA TYR A 50 31.51 -5.68 -3.47
C TYR A 50 32.43 -6.85 -3.88
N HIS A 51 32.01 -8.08 -3.65
CA HIS A 51 32.87 -9.25 -3.96
C HIS A 51 32.16 -10.27 -4.87
N ALA A 52 31.14 -9.83 -5.59
CA ALA A 52 30.42 -10.62 -6.60
C ALA A 52 29.83 -11.95 -6.10
N TRP A 53 29.58 -12.11 -4.79
CA TRP A 53 28.75 -13.21 -4.33
C TRP A 53 27.39 -13.11 -4.99
N THR A 54 26.90 -14.22 -5.52
CA THR A 54 25.69 -14.25 -6.33
C THR A 54 24.63 -15.10 -5.65
N PHE A 55 23.41 -14.58 -5.62
CA PHE A 55 22.27 -15.18 -4.92
C PHE A 55 21.10 -15.34 -5.89
N LYS A 56 20.35 -16.42 -5.77
CA LYS A 56 19.07 -16.54 -6.47
C LYS A 56 18.05 -15.57 -5.90
N THR A 57 16.91 -15.41 -6.59
CA THR A 57 15.83 -14.54 -6.15
C THR A 57 15.04 -15.07 -4.94
N ASP A 58 15.31 -16.29 -4.49
CA ASP A 58 14.86 -16.82 -3.19
C ASP A 58 15.83 -16.52 -2.04
N GLY A 59 16.97 -15.88 -2.34
CA GLY A 59 18.04 -15.57 -1.39
C GLY A 59 19.14 -16.62 -1.34
N SER A 60 18.94 -17.84 -1.83
CA SER A 60 19.92 -18.92 -1.73
C SER A 60 21.22 -18.56 -2.47
N LEU A 61 22.34 -18.97 -1.90
CA LEU A 61 23.66 -18.74 -2.48
C LEU A 61 23.81 -19.53 -3.80
N LEU A 62 24.13 -18.83 -4.88
CA LEU A 62 24.33 -19.44 -6.21
C LEU A 62 25.82 -19.68 -6.49
N SER A 63 26.65 -18.68 -6.25
CA SER A 63 28.09 -18.80 -6.53
C SER A 63 28.93 -17.82 -5.71
N ILE A 64 30.17 -18.23 -5.46
CA ILE A 64 31.21 -17.45 -4.81
C ILE A 64 32.42 -17.41 -5.75
N PRO A 65 32.92 -16.22 -6.13
CA PRO A 65 34.18 -16.11 -6.85
C PRO A 65 35.35 -16.65 -6.03
N LEU A 66 36.32 -17.24 -6.71
CA LEU A 66 37.53 -17.79 -6.06
C LEU A 66 37.22 -18.78 -4.93
N LYS A 67 36.23 -19.63 -5.12
CA LYS A 67 35.72 -20.59 -4.12
C LYS A 67 36.82 -21.37 -3.43
N LYS A 68 37.92 -21.74 -4.14
CA LYS A 68 39.07 -22.41 -3.58
C LYS A 68 39.71 -21.69 -2.40
N GLY A 69 39.64 -20.35 -2.35
CA GLY A 69 40.14 -19.56 -1.23
C GLY A 69 39.36 -19.75 0.07
N TYR A 70 38.21 -20.41 0.01
CA TYR A 70 37.36 -20.68 1.17
C TYR A 70 37.47 -22.14 1.66
N GLU A 71 38.30 -22.98 0.99
CA GLU A 71 38.54 -24.36 1.42
C GLU A 71 39.16 -24.35 2.83
N ASN A 72 38.67 -25.21 3.69
CA ASN A 72 39.08 -25.36 5.10
C ASN A 72 38.83 -24.10 5.97
N THR A 73 37.96 -23.16 5.56
CA THR A 73 37.60 -21.98 6.34
C THR A 73 36.37 -22.17 7.22
N GLY A 74 35.64 -23.28 7.07
CA GLY A 74 34.37 -23.53 7.75
C GLY A 74 33.20 -22.80 7.11
N LEU A 75 33.36 -22.24 5.90
CA LEU A 75 32.30 -21.51 5.21
C LEU A 75 31.01 -22.34 5.07
N GLU A 76 31.13 -23.62 4.73
CA GLU A 76 30.00 -24.54 4.57
C GLU A 76 29.17 -24.72 5.85
N ASN A 77 29.76 -24.44 7.01
CA ASN A 77 29.13 -24.62 8.33
C ASN A 77 28.64 -23.28 8.90
N CYS A 78 28.75 -22.18 8.18
CA CYS A 78 28.30 -20.87 8.65
C CYS A 78 27.03 -20.39 7.92
N GLU A 79 26.28 -19.51 8.56
CA GLU A 79 25.04 -18.95 7.99
C GLU A 79 25.24 -18.26 6.64
N ALA A 80 26.43 -17.70 6.39
CA ALA A 80 26.76 -17.06 5.12
C ALA A 80 26.65 -18.01 3.92
N SER A 81 26.85 -19.32 4.11
CA SER A 81 26.71 -20.33 3.06
C SER A 81 25.26 -20.53 2.61
N GLN A 82 24.30 -20.15 3.42
CA GLN A 82 22.87 -20.25 3.11
C GLN A 82 22.39 -19.11 2.19
N GLY A 83 23.14 -18.01 2.11
CA GLY A 83 22.82 -16.87 1.27
C GLY A 83 22.20 -15.68 2.01
N MET A 84 21.40 -14.88 1.31
CA MET A 84 20.68 -13.75 1.89
C MET A 84 19.54 -14.26 2.76
N ALA A 85 19.43 -13.72 3.97
CA ALA A 85 18.36 -14.09 4.88
C ALA A 85 16.99 -13.67 4.31
N ALA A 86 16.05 -14.62 4.28
CA ALA A 86 14.67 -14.34 3.90
C ALA A 86 13.85 -13.88 5.10
N VAL A 87 12.95 -12.91 4.88
CA VAL A 87 11.91 -12.58 5.84
C VAL A 87 10.89 -13.72 5.80
N LYS A 88 10.66 -14.35 6.95
CA LYS A 88 9.84 -15.57 7.04
C LYS A 88 8.35 -15.29 6.97
N ASP A 89 7.92 -14.17 7.55
CA ASP A 89 6.51 -13.80 7.63
C ASP A 89 6.19 -12.76 6.55
N VAL A 90 5.75 -13.27 5.40
CA VAL A 90 5.35 -12.47 4.24
C VAL A 90 3.97 -12.90 3.80
N LYS A 91 3.05 -11.94 3.73
CA LYS A 91 1.68 -12.12 3.27
C LYS A 91 1.40 -11.28 2.04
N ASN A 92 0.71 -11.85 1.09
CA ASN A 92 0.15 -11.13 -0.05
C ASN A 92 -1.37 -11.15 0.07
N HIS A 93 -1.96 -10.00 0.44
CA HIS A 93 -3.39 -9.81 0.52
C HIS A 93 -3.85 -8.95 -0.66
N ARG A 94 -4.55 -9.55 -1.60
CA ARG A 94 -5.12 -8.88 -2.79
C ARG A 94 -4.11 -8.02 -3.58
N GLY A 95 -2.82 -8.41 -3.58
CA GLY A 95 -1.74 -7.68 -4.25
C GLY A 95 -0.93 -6.75 -3.34
N PHE A 96 -1.43 -6.43 -2.16
CA PHE A 96 -0.66 -5.73 -1.12
C PHE A 96 0.26 -6.74 -0.41
N VAL A 97 1.55 -6.44 -0.39
CA VAL A 97 2.55 -7.30 0.23
C VAL A 97 2.93 -6.74 1.59
N PHE A 98 2.66 -7.51 2.61
CA PHE A 98 3.02 -7.21 4.00
C PHE A 98 4.15 -8.13 4.45
N CYS A 99 5.05 -7.63 5.27
CA CYS A 99 6.05 -8.47 5.90
C CYS A 99 6.31 -8.01 7.33
N ARG A 100 6.60 -8.98 8.20
CA ARG A 100 7.00 -8.75 9.57
C ARG A 100 8.44 -9.22 9.76
N LEU A 101 9.31 -8.33 10.25
CA LEU A 101 10.73 -8.62 10.45
C LEU A 101 10.98 -9.42 11.73
N ASN A 102 10.17 -9.20 12.76
CA ASN A 102 10.20 -10.02 13.98
C ASN A 102 9.30 -11.26 13.77
N PRO A 103 9.82 -12.48 13.91
CA PRO A 103 9.03 -13.70 13.76
C PRO A 103 8.02 -13.93 14.90
N GLU A 104 8.18 -13.22 16.01
CA GLU A 104 7.28 -13.31 17.17
C GLU A 104 6.15 -12.27 17.09
N GLY A 105 4.95 -12.64 17.51
CA GLY A 105 3.79 -11.76 17.58
C GLY A 105 2.53 -12.36 16.96
N GLN A 106 1.49 -11.55 16.85
CA GLN A 106 0.19 -11.95 16.30
C GLN A 106 0.31 -12.42 14.85
N SER A 107 -0.60 -13.27 14.40
CA SER A 107 -0.73 -13.59 12.97
C SER A 107 -1.12 -12.33 12.17
N PHE A 108 -0.97 -12.38 10.85
CA PHE A 108 -1.41 -11.28 9.98
C PHE A 108 -2.92 -11.05 10.12
N GLU A 109 -3.67 -12.13 10.15
CA GLU A 109 -5.12 -12.13 10.26
C GLU A 109 -5.59 -11.58 11.62
N ASP A 110 -4.93 -11.95 12.72
CA ASP A 110 -5.26 -11.43 14.06
C ASP A 110 -4.86 -9.96 14.20
N PHE A 111 -3.74 -9.55 13.61
CA PHE A 111 -3.27 -8.17 13.69
C PHE A 111 -4.20 -7.21 12.98
N PHE A 112 -4.64 -7.54 11.77
CA PHE A 112 -5.52 -6.70 10.97
C PHE A 112 -7.01 -6.91 11.27
N GLY A 113 -7.42 -8.14 11.59
CA GLY A 113 -8.81 -8.47 11.88
C GLY A 113 -9.77 -7.97 10.80
N GLU A 114 -10.88 -7.38 11.22
CA GLU A 114 -11.91 -6.83 10.33
C GLU A 114 -11.42 -5.63 9.49
N SER A 115 -10.32 -4.98 9.87
CA SER A 115 -9.78 -3.86 9.10
C SER A 115 -9.31 -4.25 7.70
N LEU A 116 -9.01 -5.54 7.45
CA LEU A 116 -8.72 -6.06 6.10
C LEU A 116 -9.84 -5.78 5.10
N SER A 117 -11.07 -5.69 5.57
CA SER A 117 -12.23 -5.38 4.74
C SER A 117 -12.12 -4.01 4.05
N THR A 118 -11.30 -3.09 4.55
CA THR A 118 -11.05 -1.80 3.89
C THR A 118 -10.19 -1.96 2.63
N LEU A 119 -9.16 -2.81 2.70
CA LEU A 119 -8.35 -3.16 1.53
C LEU A 119 -9.17 -3.94 0.51
N ASP A 120 -10.01 -4.86 0.97
CA ASP A 120 -10.92 -5.61 0.10
C ASP A 120 -11.88 -4.68 -0.64
N ASN A 121 -12.52 -3.74 0.07
CA ASN A 121 -13.39 -2.75 -0.54
C ASN A 121 -12.66 -1.89 -1.58
N MET A 122 -11.43 -1.48 -1.29
CA MET A 122 -10.61 -0.71 -2.24
C MET A 122 -10.36 -1.49 -3.53
N VAL A 123 -10.03 -2.78 -3.44
CA VAL A 123 -9.78 -3.63 -4.60
C VAL A 123 -11.07 -3.96 -5.35
N ASP A 124 -12.16 -4.23 -4.62
CA ASP A 124 -13.46 -4.56 -5.20
C ASP A 124 -14.08 -3.40 -6.02
N ARG A 125 -13.65 -2.15 -5.79
CA ARG A 125 -14.04 -1.00 -6.62
C ARG A 125 -13.45 -1.04 -8.03
N SER A 126 -12.54 -1.94 -8.31
CA SER A 126 -12.07 -2.22 -9.66
C SER A 126 -12.90 -3.32 -10.30
N PRO A 127 -13.55 -3.09 -11.45
CA PRO A 127 -14.26 -4.14 -12.17
C PRO A 127 -13.34 -5.28 -12.62
N GLU A 128 -12.03 -5.05 -12.68
CA GLU A 128 -11.02 -6.08 -12.96
C GLU A 128 -10.54 -6.83 -11.71
N GLY A 129 -11.01 -6.45 -10.51
CA GLY A 129 -10.60 -7.05 -9.23
C GLY A 129 -9.13 -6.82 -8.88
N ARG A 130 -8.50 -5.81 -9.45
CA ARG A 130 -7.09 -5.44 -9.21
C ARG A 130 -6.90 -3.92 -9.23
N LEU A 131 -5.85 -3.47 -8.55
CA LEU A 131 -5.41 -2.08 -8.54
C LEU A 131 -4.02 -1.97 -9.17
N GLU A 132 -3.73 -0.81 -9.74
CA GLU A 132 -2.42 -0.44 -10.24
C GLU A 132 -1.94 0.83 -9.54
N VAL A 133 -0.64 0.91 -9.26
CA VAL A 133 -0.03 2.14 -8.76
C VAL A 133 0.23 3.07 -9.96
N ALA A 134 -0.63 4.05 -10.12
CA ALA A 134 -0.50 5.04 -11.19
C ALA A 134 0.27 6.27 -10.68
N GLY A 135 1.16 6.81 -11.52
CA GLY A 135 1.83 8.09 -11.26
C GLY A 135 2.91 8.10 -10.19
N GLY A 136 3.31 6.96 -9.66
CA GLY A 136 4.41 6.86 -8.70
C GLY A 136 3.99 7.03 -7.24
N VAL A 137 4.92 7.49 -6.39
CA VAL A 137 4.73 7.63 -4.95
C VAL A 137 4.99 9.07 -4.53
N LEU A 138 4.00 9.71 -3.93
CA LEU A 138 4.17 11.00 -3.25
C LEU A 138 4.75 10.75 -1.85
N ARG A 139 5.76 11.56 -1.49
CA ARG A 139 6.41 11.48 -0.19
C ARG A 139 6.39 12.84 0.47
N TYR A 140 5.84 12.87 1.68
CA TYR A 140 5.82 14.06 2.51
C TYR A 140 6.59 13.81 3.80
N MET A 141 7.30 14.81 4.28
CA MET A 141 7.93 14.78 5.58
C MET A 141 7.26 15.85 6.46
N HIS A 142 6.60 15.40 7.51
CA HIS A 142 6.01 16.27 8.52
C HIS A 142 6.86 16.23 9.80
N ARG A 143 7.20 17.40 10.33
CA ARG A 143 7.92 17.54 11.59
C ARG A 143 6.91 17.63 12.74
N CYS A 144 6.19 16.53 12.96
CA CYS A 144 5.19 16.41 14.03
C CYS A 144 5.19 14.99 14.60
N ASN A 145 4.42 14.79 15.67
CA ASN A 145 4.15 13.45 16.15
C ASN A 145 3.32 12.71 15.10
N TRP A 146 3.71 11.48 14.73
CA TRP A 146 3.01 10.67 13.73
C TRP A 146 1.54 10.41 14.09
N LYS A 147 1.19 10.41 15.38
CA LYS A 147 -0.19 10.26 15.85
C LYS A 147 -1.12 11.37 15.37
N MET A 148 -0.58 12.57 15.11
CA MET A 148 -1.36 13.67 14.56
C MET A 148 -1.90 13.36 13.17
N LEU A 149 -1.16 12.60 12.35
CA LEU A 149 -1.64 12.17 11.05
C LEU A 149 -2.79 11.16 11.18
N VAL A 150 -2.63 10.18 12.08
CA VAL A 150 -3.67 9.17 12.35
C VAL A 150 -4.93 9.83 12.90
N ASP A 151 -4.78 10.74 13.85
CA ASP A 151 -5.88 11.51 14.44
C ASP A 151 -6.62 12.34 13.37
N ASN A 152 -5.88 13.05 12.53
CA ASN A 152 -6.45 13.81 11.42
C ASN A 152 -7.23 12.95 10.41
N GLN A 153 -6.77 11.72 10.14
CA GLN A 153 -7.44 10.81 9.20
C GLN A 153 -8.72 10.18 9.77
N THR A 154 -8.85 10.12 11.08
CA THR A 154 -10.03 9.57 11.76
C THR A 154 -10.96 10.66 12.34
N ASP A 155 -10.63 11.91 12.15
CA ASP A 155 -11.46 13.05 12.57
C ASP A 155 -12.44 13.44 11.47
N THR A 156 -13.74 13.38 11.77
CA THR A 156 -14.81 13.76 10.86
C THR A 156 -15.29 15.21 11.04
N CYS A 157 -14.80 15.91 12.06
CA CYS A 157 -15.29 17.28 12.37
C CYS A 157 -14.45 18.38 11.72
N HIS A 158 -13.12 18.20 11.63
CA HIS A 158 -12.25 19.26 11.12
C HIS A 158 -12.45 19.60 9.63
N PRO A 159 -12.86 18.68 8.71
CA PRO A 159 -12.92 19.01 7.29
C PRO A 159 -13.82 20.19 6.97
N MET A 160 -14.95 20.31 7.63
CA MET A 160 -15.90 21.41 7.46
C MET A 160 -15.28 22.79 7.68
N VAL A 161 -14.36 22.90 8.63
CA VAL A 161 -13.76 24.19 9.01
C VAL A 161 -12.38 24.34 8.35
N ALA A 162 -11.53 23.32 8.49
CA ALA A 162 -10.15 23.40 8.00
C ALA A 162 -10.05 23.40 6.47
N HIS A 163 -10.98 22.73 5.79
CA HIS A 163 -11.00 22.62 4.32
C HIS A 163 -12.03 23.51 3.64
N GLU A 164 -12.80 24.31 4.38
CA GLU A 164 -13.84 25.21 3.84
C GLU A 164 -13.28 26.12 2.74
N SER A 165 -12.14 26.74 2.97
CA SER A 165 -11.56 27.69 2.01
C SER A 165 -11.15 27.03 0.69
N SER A 166 -10.60 25.83 0.73
CA SER A 166 -10.18 25.10 -0.48
C SER A 166 -11.38 24.53 -1.23
N ALA A 167 -12.29 23.85 -0.53
CA ALA A 167 -13.49 23.26 -1.11
C ALA A 167 -14.44 24.33 -1.65
N GLY A 168 -14.71 25.36 -0.88
CA GLY A 168 -15.55 26.49 -1.31
C GLY A 168 -14.98 27.27 -2.48
N THR A 169 -13.65 27.41 -2.56
CA THR A 169 -13.00 28.02 -3.72
C THR A 169 -13.17 27.17 -4.97
N ALA A 170 -12.97 25.86 -4.88
CA ALA A 170 -13.15 24.95 -6.01
C ALA A 170 -14.58 25.00 -6.56
N VAL A 171 -15.58 24.98 -5.68
CA VAL A 171 -16.99 25.10 -6.06
C VAL A 171 -17.28 26.45 -6.74
N LYS A 172 -16.85 27.56 -6.15
CA LYS A 172 -17.04 28.91 -6.72
C LYS A 172 -16.39 29.06 -8.09
N VAL A 173 -15.19 28.54 -8.27
CA VAL A 173 -14.51 28.59 -9.58
C VAL A 173 -15.29 27.82 -10.63
N TRP A 174 -15.83 26.65 -10.27
CA TRP A 174 -16.64 25.87 -11.19
C TRP A 174 -18.00 26.55 -11.50
N GLU A 175 -18.68 27.11 -10.51
CA GLU A 175 -19.94 27.83 -10.70
C GLU A 175 -19.80 29.04 -11.62
N GLN A 176 -18.62 29.64 -11.70
CA GLN A 176 -18.29 30.74 -12.61
C GLN A 176 -17.80 30.29 -13.99
N ALA A 177 -17.66 28.97 -14.20
CA ALA A 177 -17.23 28.42 -15.47
C ALA A 177 -18.33 28.63 -16.55
N PRO A 178 -17.98 28.70 -17.86
CA PRO A 178 -18.93 28.79 -18.95
C PRO A 178 -20.02 27.72 -18.87
N GLU A 179 -21.21 28.06 -19.29
CA GLU A 179 -22.34 27.13 -19.35
C GLU A 179 -21.99 25.91 -20.18
N GLY A 180 -22.35 24.71 -19.69
CA GLY A 180 -22.00 23.43 -20.33
C GLY A 180 -20.62 22.88 -20.00
N THR A 181 -19.84 23.59 -19.17
CA THR A 181 -18.57 23.05 -18.66
C THR A 181 -18.84 21.82 -17.78
N PRO A 182 -18.24 20.64 -18.07
CA PRO A 182 -18.40 19.46 -17.24
C PRO A 182 -17.90 19.72 -15.81
N LYS A 183 -18.62 19.24 -14.81
CA LYS A 183 -18.18 19.35 -13.42
C LYS A 183 -16.89 18.55 -13.23
N PRO A 184 -15.78 19.18 -12.79
CA PRO A 184 -14.54 18.47 -12.54
C PRO A 184 -14.72 17.47 -11.39
N MET A 185 -14.14 16.28 -11.52
CA MET A 185 -14.15 15.26 -10.47
C MET A 185 -13.61 15.80 -9.14
N ALA A 186 -12.60 16.67 -9.19
CA ALA A 186 -12.07 17.32 -7.98
C ALA A 186 -13.14 18.13 -7.24
N VAL A 187 -14.05 18.81 -7.95
CA VAL A 187 -15.16 19.53 -7.31
C VAL A 187 -16.16 18.57 -6.68
N GLU A 188 -16.46 17.45 -7.32
CA GLU A 188 -17.31 16.40 -6.73
C GLU A 188 -16.71 15.83 -5.45
N LEU A 189 -15.40 15.57 -5.45
CA LEU A 189 -14.70 15.03 -4.28
C LEU A 189 -14.58 16.02 -3.12
N PHE A 190 -14.46 17.33 -3.42
CA PHE A 190 -14.31 18.37 -2.39
C PHE A 190 -15.63 18.95 -1.90
N ALA A 191 -16.70 18.90 -2.69
CA ALA A 191 -18.00 19.45 -2.27
C ALA A 191 -18.50 18.93 -0.90
N PRO A 192 -18.28 17.67 -0.53
CA PRO A 192 -18.67 17.18 0.79
C PRO A 192 -18.02 17.90 1.96
N PHE A 193 -16.80 18.44 1.81
CA PHE A 193 -16.10 19.15 2.88
C PHE A 193 -16.71 20.53 3.24
N ILE A 194 -17.67 21.01 2.47
CA ILE A 194 -18.49 22.18 2.82
C ILE A 194 -19.93 21.79 3.18
N SER A 195 -20.19 20.51 3.37
CA SER A 195 -21.50 20.00 3.80
C SER A 195 -21.76 20.30 5.27
N PRO A 196 -23.03 20.35 5.70
CA PRO A 196 -23.36 20.56 7.10
C PRO A 196 -22.94 19.39 8.00
N TYR A 197 -22.94 19.62 9.30
CA TYR A 197 -22.50 18.62 10.29
C TYR A 197 -23.22 17.28 10.18
N GLU A 198 -24.47 17.27 9.82
CA GLU A 198 -25.28 16.05 9.66
C GLU A 198 -24.68 15.10 8.63
N PHE A 199 -24.00 15.63 7.61
CA PHE A 199 -23.29 14.80 6.65
C PHE A 199 -22.13 14.04 7.33
N PHE A 200 -21.31 14.74 8.11
CA PHE A 200 -20.18 14.14 8.81
C PHE A 200 -20.61 13.25 9.97
N GLU A 201 -21.72 13.57 10.62
CA GLU A 201 -22.33 12.74 11.65
C GLU A 201 -22.73 11.37 11.09
N ASN A 202 -23.27 11.33 9.88
CA ASN A 202 -23.64 10.10 9.19
C ASN A 202 -22.43 9.35 8.59
N MET A 203 -21.29 10.01 8.38
CA MET A 203 -20.10 9.38 7.83
C MET A 203 -19.51 8.33 8.77
N GLY A 204 -19.46 8.61 10.07
CA GLY A 204 -19.00 7.71 11.12
C GLY A 204 -17.51 7.40 11.07
N ILE A 205 -17.05 6.77 12.15
CA ILE A 205 -15.67 6.30 12.33
C ILE A 205 -15.75 4.87 12.83
N ARG A 206 -14.85 4.00 12.35
CA ARG A 206 -14.61 2.70 12.95
C ARG A 206 -13.17 2.58 13.39
N VAL A 207 -12.97 2.06 14.58
CA VAL A 207 -11.67 1.79 15.17
C VAL A 207 -11.64 0.35 15.64
N TRP A 208 -10.54 -0.33 15.33
CA TRP A 208 -10.29 -1.70 15.73
C TRP A 208 -9.05 -1.78 16.63
N GLU A 209 -8.81 -2.97 17.13
CA GLU A 209 -7.57 -3.26 17.85
C GLU A 209 -6.33 -2.97 17.00
N ASN A 210 -5.18 -2.88 17.66
CA ASN A 210 -3.88 -2.60 17.05
C ASN A 210 -3.77 -1.23 16.35
N GLY A 211 -4.70 -0.30 16.62
CA GLY A 211 -4.65 1.06 16.07
C GLY A 211 -5.15 1.19 14.65
N HIS A 212 -5.85 0.20 14.13
CA HIS A 212 -6.51 0.31 12.82
C HIS A 212 -7.79 1.11 12.92
N GLY A 213 -8.04 1.95 11.93
CA GLY A 213 -9.26 2.73 11.86
C GLY A 213 -9.56 3.20 10.45
N HIS A 214 -10.80 3.56 10.19
CA HIS A 214 -11.20 4.28 8.99
C HIS A 214 -12.37 5.21 9.27
N THR A 215 -12.50 6.23 8.45
CA THR A 215 -13.69 7.07 8.36
C THR A 215 -14.55 6.66 7.17
N GLY A 216 -15.83 6.94 7.26
CA GLY A 216 -16.80 6.55 6.25
C GLY A 216 -17.45 5.21 6.56
N VAL A 217 -18.72 5.15 6.25
CA VAL A 217 -19.58 3.97 6.40
C VAL A 217 -20.40 3.79 5.14
N SER A 218 -21.25 2.76 5.12
CA SER A 218 -22.21 2.53 4.05
C SER A 218 -23.00 3.82 3.74
N ASP A 219 -23.30 4.03 2.48
CA ASP A 219 -24.05 5.17 1.96
C ASP A 219 -23.33 6.55 2.04
N SER A 220 -22.03 6.57 2.23
CA SER A 220 -21.23 7.79 2.12
C SER A 220 -21.27 8.35 0.69
N ILE A 221 -21.39 9.68 0.57
CA ILE A 221 -21.54 10.34 -0.73
C ILE A 221 -20.35 10.23 -1.67
N HIS A 222 -19.19 9.82 -1.18
CA HIS A 222 -18.02 9.56 -2.01
C HIS A 222 -18.18 8.33 -2.92
N ALA A 223 -19.29 7.62 -2.81
CA ALA A 223 -19.62 6.49 -3.69
C ALA A 223 -19.99 6.91 -5.12
N SER A 224 -20.30 8.17 -5.36
CA SER A 224 -20.74 8.63 -6.69
C SER A 224 -19.56 8.71 -7.67
N TYR A 225 -19.40 7.67 -8.47
CA TYR A 225 -18.54 7.66 -9.65
C TYR A 225 -19.32 7.93 -10.93
N SER A 226 -20.40 8.69 -10.83
CA SER A 226 -21.27 9.03 -11.95
C SER A 226 -20.54 9.79 -13.08
N GLY A 227 -19.46 10.51 -12.74
CA GLY A 227 -18.62 11.21 -13.69
C GLY A 227 -17.67 10.32 -14.52
N VAL A 228 -17.60 9.01 -14.26
CA VAL A 228 -16.76 8.08 -15.03
C VAL A 228 -17.64 7.28 -15.99
N PRO A 229 -17.64 7.62 -17.30
CA PRO A 229 -18.52 6.94 -18.27
C PRO A 229 -18.26 5.43 -18.31
N GLY A 230 -19.33 4.65 -18.26
CA GLY A 230 -19.27 3.18 -18.36
C GLY A 230 -18.78 2.46 -17.08
N TYR A 231 -18.38 3.19 -16.05
CA TYR A 231 -17.87 2.56 -14.81
C TYR A 231 -18.95 1.71 -14.11
N TRP A 232 -20.16 2.26 -13.96
CA TRP A 232 -21.28 1.51 -13.39
C TRP A 232 -21.57 0.22 -14.15
N ASP A 233 -21.66 0.29 -15.48
CA ASP A 233 -21.94 -0.88 -16.32
C ASP A 233 -20.83 -1.94 -16.20
N ALA A 234 -19.58 -1.51 -16.11
CA ALA A 234 -18.45 -2.40 -15.87
C ALA A 234 -18.53 -3.10 -14.50
N MET A 235 -18.90 -2.37 -13.46
CA MET A 235 -19.11 -2.92 -12.11
C MET A 235 -20.27 -3.91 -12.08
N VAL A 236 -21.39 -3.58 -12.71
CA VAL A 236 -22.54 -4.48 -12.82
C VAL A 236 -22.19 -5.73 -13.60
N SER A 237 -21.44 -5.59 -14.68
CA SER A 237 -20.97 -6.73 -15.49
C SER A 237 -20.05 -7.65 -14.69
N ALA A 238 -19.17 -7.10 -13.85
CA ALA A 238 -18.20 -7.86 -13.07
C ALA A 238 -18.81 -8.55 -11.84
N TYR A 239 -19.71 -7.88 -11.13
CA TYR A 239 -20.17 -8.30 -9.80
C TYR A 239 -21.69 -8.54 -9.68
N GLY A 240 -22.48 -8.15 -10.70
CA GLY A 240 -23.92 -8.06 -10.64
C GLY A 240 -24.40 -6.80 -9.89
N GLU A 241 -25.63 -6.36 -10.20
CA GLU A 241 -26.16 -5.07 -9.73
C GLU A 241 -26.20 -4.94 -8.19
N ALA A 242 -26.69 -5.97 -7.50
CA ALA A 242 -26.81 -5.93 -6.05
C ALA A 242 -25.45 -5.79 -5.35
N ARG A 243 -24.44 -6.55 -5.82
CA ARG A 243 -23.09 -6.48 -5.26
C ARG A 243 -22.37 -5.18 -5.64
N ALA A 244 -22.55 -4.68 -6.86
CA ALA A 244 -22.01 -3.40 -7.29
C ALA A 244 -22.56 -2.24 -6.43
N LYS A 245 -23.86 -2.21 -6.15
CA LYS A 245 -24.46 -1.24 -5.22
C LYS A 245 -23.85 -1.32 -3.83
N GLN A 246 -23.66 -2.54 -3.30
CA GLN A 246 -23.04 -2.72 -1.98
C GLN A 246 -21.60 -2.23 -1.96
N ILE A 247 -20.77 -2.59 -2.96
CA ILE A 247 -19.36 -2.16 -3.04
C ILE A 247 -19.25 -0.64 -3.11
N LEU A 248 -20.08 0.00 -3.92
CA LEU A 248 -20.02 1.44 -4.14
C LEU A 248 -20.69 2.25 -3.02
N GLY A 249 -21.66 1.67 -2.33
CA GLY A 249 -22.29 2.28 -1.16
C GLY A 249 -21.46 2.16 0.12
N ASP A 250 -20.48 1.25 0.18
CA ASP A 250 -19.61 1.06 1.35
C ASP A 250 -18.29 1.82 1.14
N VAL A 251 -18.32 3.12 1.37
CA VAL A 251 -17.12 3.97 1.21
C VAL A 251 -16.36 4.05 2.52
N ARG A 252 -15.09 3.72 2.45
CA ARG A 252 -14.17 3.74 3.59
C ARG A 252 -12.94 4.55 3.21
N HIS A 253 -12.59 5.50 4.06
CA HIS A 253 -11.39 6.31 3.95
C HIS A 253 -10.38 5.88 5.01
N ASN A 254 -9.20 5.45 4.58
CA ASN A 254 -8.08 5.02 5.42
C ASN A 254 -6.96 6.04 5.38
#